data_7a517d0f9ddb26addf5090d001fcb114
#
_entry.id   7a517d0f9ddb26addf5090d001fcb114
#
_cell.length_a   1.000
_cell.length_b   1.000
_cell.length_c   1.000
_cell.angle_alpha   90.00
_cell.angle_beta   90.00
_cell.angle_gamma   90.00
#
_symmetry.space_group_name_H-M   'P 1'
#
loop_
_entity.id
_entity.type
_entity.pdbx_description
1 polymer ?
#
loop_
_entity_poly.entity_id
_entity_poly.type
_entity_poly.pdbx_seq_one_letter_code
_entity_poly.pdbx_strand_id
1 'polypeptide(L)'
;MSKSFQPTRLVGAIAIAMGCSPVIFAEDATDATQLDPIVITASKSAEKASEVPARISIIEPKIVEQSPIAELPHLLMSDAAINMVQSGGLGQTSSIFIRGTNSEHALILRDGARLNTASTGAANLAFIDTTDIKQIEILKGPASVLYGTDAIGGVVQIISKTPEKTSAFVTGEIGENKTYKSIVGADLAENGFYAQVRGQRLESDGSRITDLKGNDIKKASYDQKGFSTKVGVEKEDFGASVDYTQNEGTSQYDTFRYDGSLTSQDFKNELLNIRGRVNLNSDISLNARLSQFKDELDQNGSRDFVHSTTKEAEVYGKWQFTSSQNVLAGVTHQNIDGDVLSYGSPYDEDVNSTGYFVQHQYQNNGLNTQVGVRVEDNEKYGTHTVAQGAIRYQLLPLTSIYANIGSAFKAPTLNDMYGSGGNPNLKPEESISYEVGIDQKLNYNISTGLSAYYTKIDNLIESRCIAVCNGDWINTFPVYQNINIDKASMRGGEIYANWNRDDLFIKSSYNYVKAINDETDQELSRRPRQSFTVSTGLQNEHYGLSISLSAKSKAKDYKQDTPGYTTVDFNGYWNATPNVKLFTNIQNIGDVKYKTASYDKGIYYVNGGRLASAGVTLSY
;
A
#
# COMPACT_ATOMS: atom_id res chain seq x y z
N MET A 1 -28.58 -12.85 -15.26
CA MET A 1 -27.62 -13.20 -16.34
C MET A 1 -26.45 -12.23 -16.25
N SER A 2 -25.39 -12.57 -15.55
CA SER A 2 -24.19 -11.73 -15.48
C SER A 2 -23.38 -11.96 -16.77
N LYS A 3 -23.32 -10.96 -17.63
CA LYS A 3 -22.37 -11.00 -18.75
C LYS A 3 -20.96 -10.91 -18.18
N SER A 4 -20.17 -11.96 -18.34
CA SER A 4 -18.75 -11.94 -18.00
C SER A 4 -18.06 -10.86 -18.83
N PHE A 5 -17.38 -9.93 -18.16
CA PHE A 5 -16.53 -8.94 -18.80
C PHE A 5 -15.42 -9.64 -19.58
N GLN A 6 -15.35 -9.42 -20.88
CA GLN A 6 -14.24 -9.87 -21.73
C GLN A 6 -13.35 -8.67 -22.06
N PRO A 7 -12.22 -8.48 -21.36
CA PRO A 7 -11.36 -7.31 -21.51
C PRO A 7 -10.72 -7.16 -22.90
N THR A 8 -10.61 -8.25 -23.65
CA THR A 8 -10.02 -8.26 -25.00
C THR A 8 -10.74 -7.37 -26.02
N ARG A 9 -12.04 -7.11 -25.86
CA ARG A 9 -12.78 -6.21 -26.76
C ARG A 9 -12.62 -4.73 -26.40
N LEU A 10 -12.40 -4.40 -25.14
CA LEU A 10 -12.21 -3.02 -24.67
C LEU A 10 -10.79 -2.52 -24.99
N VAL A 11 -9.78 -3.38 -24.84
CA VAL A 11 -8.39 -3.06 -25.18
C VAL A 11 -8.24 -2.78 -26.69
N GLY A 12 -8.94 -3.54 -27.54
CA GLY A 12 -8.95 -3.29 -28.97
C GLY A 12 -9.58 -1.95 -29.37
N ALA A 13 -10.62 -1.51 -28.67
CA ALA A 13 -11.29 -0.24 -28.94
C ALA A 13 -10.45 0.97 -28.50
N ILE A 14 -9.70 0.86 -27.39
CA ILE A 14 -8.81 1.91 -26.90
C ILE A 14 -7.56 2.03 -27.78
N ALA A 15 -6.98 0.91 -28.25
CA ALA A 15 -5.85 0.91 -29.16
C ALA A 15 -6.19 1.54 -30.54
N ILE A 16 -7.43 1.36 -31.02
CA ILE A 16 -7.90 1.98 -32.28
C ILE A 16 -8.16 3.49 -32.09
N ALA A 17 -8.60 3.94 -30.91
CA ALA A 17 -8.80 5.36 -30.63
C ALA A 17 -7.49 6.16 -30.49
N MET A 18 -6.39 5.51 -30.14
CA MET A 18 -5.05 6.15 -30.07
C MET A 18 -4.32 6.18 -31.42
N GLY A 19 -4.82 5.48 -32.45
CA GLY A 19 -4.14 5.32 -33.73
C GLY A 19 -4.53 6.30 -34.85
N CYS A 20 -5.45 7.22 -34.64
CA CYS A 20 -5.94 8.09 -35.72
C CYS A 20 -5.83 9.57 -35.39
N SER A 21 -4.95 10.23 -36.14
CA SER A 21 -4.82 11.63 -36.52
C SER A 21 -3.83 12.49 -35.72
N PRO A 22 -2.86 13.13 -36.41
CA PRO A 22 -2.11 14.25 -35.86
C PRO A 22 -3.02 15.48 -35.89
N VAL A 23 -3.63 15.83 -34.76
CA VAL A 23 -4.24 17.14 -34.61
C VAL A 23 -3.13 18.13 -34.28
N ILE A 24 -2.82 18.97 -35.23
CA ILE A 24 -1.96 20.14 -35.03
C ILE A 24 -2.77 21.13 -34.19
N PHE A 25 -2.47 21.26 -32.92
CA PHE A 25 -2.98 22.34 -32.09
C PHE A 25 -2.02 23.52 -32.15
N ALA A 26 -2.55 24.66 -32.50
CA ALA A 26 -1.86 25.93 -32.47
C ALA A 26 -1.46 26.27 -31.02
N GLU A 27 -0.26 26.79 -30.91
CA GLU A 27 0.43 27.21 -29.72
C GLU A 27 -0.14 28.57 -29.27
N ASP A 28 -0.87 28.54 -28.14
CA ASP A 28 -1.08 29.69 -27.25
C ASP A 28 -1.34 29.14 -25.86
N ALA A 29 -0.28 28.98 -25.08
CA ALA A 29 -0.39 28.52 -23.71
C ALA A 29 0.51 29.37 -22.81
N THR A 30 -0.11 30.13 -21.95
CA THR A 30 0.47 30.50 -20.67
C THR A 30 0.59 29.22 -19.83
N ASP A 31 1.79 28.61 -19.85
CA ASP A 31 2.10 27.38 -19.16
C ASP A 31 2.03 27.55 -17.64
N ALA A 32 0.99 27.05 -17.02
CA ALA A 32 1.08 26.58 -15.65
C ALA A 32 1.88 25.26 -15.69
N THR A 33 3.19 25.34 -15.55
CA THR A 33 4.09 24.18 -15.45
C THR A 33 3.66 23.35 -14.25
N GLN A 34 3.04 22.21 -14.50
CA GLN A 34 2.76 21.24 -13.43
C GLN A 34 4.11 20.78 -12.90
N LEU A 35 4.43 21.14 -11.66
CA LEU A 35 5.68 20.74 -11.00
C LEU A 35 5.72 19.21 -10.92
N ASP A 36 6.88 18.62 -11.23
CA ASP A 36 7.09 17.18 -11.00
C ASP A 36 6.88 16.87 -9.51
N PRO A 37 6.07 15.83 -9.17
CA PRO A 37 5.87 15.45 -7.79
C PRO A 37 7.20 15.10 -7.11
N ILE A 38 7.36 15.51 -5.87
CA ILE A 38 8.52 15.17 -5.05
C ILE A 38 8.20 13.89 -4.29
N VAL A 39 9.15 12.96 -4.30
CA VAL A 39 9.10 11.68 -3.59
C VAL A 39 10.32 11.50 -2.71
N ILE A 40 10.19 10.68 -1.68
CA ILE A 40 11.25 10.40 -0.70
C ILE A 40 11.60 8.91 -0.69
N THR A 41 10.65 8.05 -1.07
CA THR A 41 10.76 6.59 -0.89
C THR A 41 11.92 5.96 -1.67
N ALA A 42 12.26 6.48 -2.84
CA ALA A 42 13.25 5.84 -3.70
C ALA A 42 14.71 6.02 -3.22
N SER A 43 14.99 7.07 -2.42
CA SER A 43 16.37 7.42 -2.04
C SER A 43 16.52 7.94 -0.60
N LYS A 44 15.47 7.85 0.22
CA LYS A 44 15.42 8.48 1.56
C LYS A 44 15.72 10.00 1.54
N SER A 45 15.60 10.63 0.38
CA SER A 45 15.76 12.08 0.20
C SER A 45 14.77 12.59 -0.84
N ALA A 46 14.38 13.87 -0.71
CA ALA A 46 13.46 14.49 -1.65
C ALA A 46 14.08 14.56 -3.05
N GLU A 47 13.40 13.97 -4.03
CA GLU A 47 13.76 13.98 -5.45
C GLU A 47 12.52 14.03 -6.33
N LYS A 48 12.66 14.45 -7.58
CA LYS A 48 11.55 14.44 -8.52
C LYS A 48 11.20 13.02 -8.95
N ALA A 49 9.92 12.68 -8.99
CA ALA A 49 9.46 11.36 -9.41
C ALA A 49 9.95 10.99 -10.83
N SER A 50 10.11 11.97 -11.72
CA SER A 50 10.63 11.77 -13.09
C SER A 50 12.13 11.45 -13.15
N GLU A 51 12.87 11.65 -12.07
CA GLU A 51 14.31 11.38 -11.96
C GLU A 51 14.62 10.02 -11.33
N VAL A 52 13.64 9.42 -10.64
CA VAL A 52 13.78 8.09 -10.01
C VAL A 52 14.01 7.01 -11.08
N PRO A 53 15.10 6.20 -10.98
CA PRO A 53 15.37 5.14 -11.94
C PRO A 53 14.60 3.83 -11.63
N ALA A 54 13.36 3.96 -11.18
CA ALA A 54 12.42 2.87 -10.89
C ALA A 54 10.99 3.35 -11.11
N ARG A 55 10.04 2.42 -11.15
CA ARG A 55 8.62 2.78 -11.24
C ARG A 55 8.08 3.19 -9.87
N ILE A 56 7.66 4.43 -9.75
CA ILE A 56 6.98 4.96 -8.57
C ILE A 56 5.59 5.48 -8.95
N SER A 57 4.60 5.23 -8.11
CA SER A 57 3.26 5.80 -8.23
C SER A 57 2.95 6.64 -7.00
N ILE A 58 2.15 7.69 -7.18
CA ILE A 58 1.80 8.62 -6.11
C ILE A 58 0.29 8.77 -6.06
N ILE A 59 -0.29 8.53 -4.87
CA ILE A 59 -1.65 8.93 -4.54
C ILE A 59 -1.55 10.33 -3.94
N GLU A 60 -1.97 11.30 -4.71
CA GLU A 60 -1.81 12.72 -4.39
C GLU A 60 -2.70 13.16 -3.22
N PRO A 61 -2.34 14.23 -2.47
CA PRO A 61 -3.10 14.76 -1.34
C PRO A 61 -4.57 14.99 -1.65
N LYS A 62 -4.87 15.54 -2.83
CA LYS A 62 -6.24 15.84 -3.26
C LYS A 62 -7.13 14.60 -3.35
N ILE A 63 -6.56 13.44 -3.74
CA ILE A 63 -7.29 12.16 -3.80
C ILE A 63 -7.60 11.66 -2.39
N VAL A 64 -6.64 11.74 -1.48
CA VAL A 64 -6.82 11.35 -0.08
C VAL A 64 -7.88 12.20 0.60
N GLU A 65 -7.88 13.51 0.35
CA GLU A 65 -8.80 14.47 0.98
C GLU A 65 -10.24 14.40 0.46
N GLN A 66 -10.45 13.79 -0.69
CA GLN A 66 -11.79 13.64 -1.27
C GLN A 66 -12.60 12.52 -0.64
N SER A 67 -11.99 11.59 0.07
CA SER A 67 -12.65 10.40 0.63
C SER A 67 -12.36 10.21 2.11
N PRO A 68 -12.97 10.98 3.03
CA PRO A 68 -12.71 10.83 4.47
C PRO A 68 -13.08 9.45 5.04
N ILE A 69 -14.14 8.78 4.55
CA ILE A 69 -14.46 7.38 4.92
C ILE A 69 -13.54 6.37 4.25
N ALA A 70 -12.80 6.76 3.20
CA ALA A 70 -11.99 5.78 2.48
C ALA A 70 -10.97 5.11 3.41
N GLU A 71 -11.00 3.78 3.38
CA GLU A 71 -9.95 2.95 3.96
C GLU A 71 -8.70 2.99 3.11
N LEU A 72 -7.54 2.79 3.72
CA LEU A 72 -6.27 2.67 2.99
C LEU A 72 -6.31 1.61 1.87
N PRO A 73 -6.91 0.41 2.05
CA PRO A 73 -7.08 -0.56 0.96
C PRO A 73 -7.77 0.01 -0.27
N HIS A 74 -8.82 0.83 -0.09
CA HIS A 74 -9.56 1.42 -1.20
C HIS A 74 -8.70 2.45 -1.97
N LEU A 75 -7.96 3.29 -1.26
CA LEU A 75 -7.04 4.26 -1.88
C LEU A 75 -5.97 3.56 -2.73
N LEU A 76 -5.39 2.47 -2.23
CA LEU A 76 -4.36 1.71 -2.94
C LEU A 76 -4.86 1.03 -4.21
N MET A 77 -6.16 0.70 -4.30
CA MET A 77 -6.76 0.10 -5.49
C MET A 77 -6.81 1.05 -6.71
N SER A 78 -6.51 2.33 -6.54
CA SER A 78 -6.38 3.29 -7.64
C SER A 78 -5.18 2.98 -8.57
N ASP A 79 -4.20 2.19 -8.13
CA ASP A 79 -3.09 1.71 -8.94
C ASP A 79 -3.39 0.30 -9.50
N ALA A 80 -3.33 0.13 -10.82
CA ALA A 80 -3.63 -1.15 -11.48
C ALA A 80 -2.63 -2.28 -11.14
N ALA A 81 -1.39 -1.96 -10.75
CA ALA A 81 -0.39 -2.95 -10.35
C ALA A 81 -0.59 -3.48 -8.93
N ILE A 82 -1.51 -2.88 -8.19
CA ILE A 82 -1.91 -3.34 -6.86
C ILE A 82 -3.19 -4.16 -6.94
N ASN A 83 -3.12 -5.38 -6.43
CA ASN A 83 -4.31 -6.17 -6.17
C ASN A 83 -4.57 -6.20 -4.66
N MET A 84 -5.81 -5.88 -4.29
CA MET A 84 -6.29 -6.00 -2.91
C MET A 84 -7.22 -7.20 -2.81
N VAL A 85 -7.03 -8.01 -1.80
CA VAL A 85 -7.93 -9.10 -1.42
C VAL A 85 -8.49 -8.78 -0.04
N GLN A 86 -9.78 -8.60 0.04
CA GLN A 86 -10.51 -8.35 1.29
C GLN A 86 -11.44 -9.51 1.62
N SER A 87 -11.51 -9.87 2.89
CA SER A 87 -12.41 -10.92 3.39
C SER A 87 -13.76 -10.33 3.85
N GLY A 88 -14.29 -9.38 3.10
CA GLY A 88 -15.54 -8.67 3.42
C GLY A 88 -15.48 -7.19 3.06
N GLY A 89 -16.33 -6.37 3.68
CA GLY A 89 -16.37 -4.91 3.51
C GLY A 89 -15.48 -4.17 4.51
N LEU A 90 -15.97 -3.01 4.96
CA LEU A 90 -15.29 -2.11 5.88
C LEU A 90 -14.79 -2.84 7.15
N GLY A 91 -13.54 -2.62 7.54
CA GLY A 91 -12.94 -3.21 8.74
C GLY A 91 -12.55 -4.70 8.62
N GLN A 92 -12.63 -5.31 7.43
CA GLN A 92 -12.25 -6.69 7.22
C GLN A 92 -10.80 -6.84 6.80
N THR A 93 -10.20 -7.99 7.15
CA THR A 93 -8.81 -8.33 6.80
C THR A 93 -8.55 -8.07 5.32
N SER A 94 -7.47 -7.33 5.05
CA SER A 94 -7.08 -6.91 3.71
C SER A 94 -5.63 -7.29 3.44
N SER A 95 -5.39 -7.88 2.28
CA SER A 95 -4.07 -8.27 1.80
C SER A 95 -3.74 -7.53 0.52
N ILE A 96 -2.53 -7.00 0.43
CA ILE A 96 -2.01 -6.26 -0.74
C ILE A 96 -1.04 -7.15 -1.52
N PHE A 97 -1.15 -7.14 -2.85
CA PHE A 97 -0.27 -7.87 -3.76
C PHE A 97 0.27 -6.90 -4.80
N ILE A 98 1.54 -6.52 -4.69
CA ILE A 98 2.21 -5.62 -5.64
C ILE A 98 2.82 -6.49 -6.75
N ARG A 99 2.44 -6.26 -8.02
CA ARG A 99 2.96 -7.02 -9.18
C ARG A 99 2.87 -8.55 -9.02
N GLY A 100 1.88 -9.03 -8.25
CA GLY A 100 1.63 -10.46 -8.04
C GLY A 100 2.50 -11.14 -6.97
N THR A 101 3.34 -10.43 -6.22
CA THR A 101 4.07 -10.95 -5.07
C THR A 101 3.12 -11.23 -3.89
N ASN A 102 3.58 -11.80 -2.79
CA ASN A 102 2.77 -12.03 -1.59
C ASN A 102 2.49 -10.72 -0.83
N SER A 103 1.49 -10.73 0.04
CA SER A 103 1.14 -9.57 0.86
C SER A 103 2.27 -9.15 1.82
N GLU A 104 2.97 -10.09 2.35
CA GLU A 104 4.13 -9.92 3.22
C GLU A 104 5.41 -9.49 2.50
N HIS A 105 5.38 -9.42 1.14
CA HIS A 105 6.43 -8.84 0.29
C HIS A 105 6.22 -7.35 0.03
N ALA A 106 5.18 -6.76 0.57
CA ALA A 106 4.89 -5.34 0.51
C ALA A 106 5.23 -4.69 1.85
N LEU A 107 6.29 -3.90 1.87
CA LEU A 107 6.65 -3.14 3.06
C LEU A 107 5.78 -1.89 3.16
N ILE A 108 5.05 -1.77 4.25
CA ILE A 108 4.20 -0.62 4.53
C ILE A 108 4.88 0.26 5.57
N LEU A 109 5.09 1.50 5.22
CA LEU A 109 5.75 2.49 6.09
C LEU A 109 4.82 3.68 6.33
N ARG A 110 4.95 4.29 7.51
CA ARG A 110 4.40 5.61 7.81
C ARG A 110 5.52 6.52 8.29
N ASP A 111 5.82 7.56 7.51
CA ASP A 111 6.94 8.47 7.76
C ASP A 111 8.27 7.73 8.05
N GLY A 112 8.51 6.64 7.34
CA GLY A 112 9.67 5.76 7.49
C GLY A 112 9.53 4.65 8.53
N ALA A 113 8.59 4.73 9.48
CA ALA A 113 8.36 3.69 10.48
C ALA A 113 7.56 2.52 9.88
N ARG A 114 7.99 1.29 10.16
CA ARG A 114 7.39 0.05 9.67
C ARG A 114 6.05 -0.23 10.35
N LEU A 115 5.03 -0.61 9.56
CA LEU A 115 3.70 -1.03 10.01
C LEU A 115 3.42 -2.52 9.77
N ASN A 116 4.35 -3.27 9.20
CA ASN A 116 4.24 -4.71 9.07
C ASN A 116 4.33 -5.36 10.46
N THR A 117 3.43 -6.31 10.74
CA THR A 117 3.37 -6.97 12.04
C THR A 117 4.45 -8.04 12.19
N ALA A 118 4.98 -8.24 13.38
CA ALA A 118 5.95 -9.28 13.67
C ALA A 118 5.38 -10.69 13.48
N SER A 119 4.07 -10.86 13.71
CA SER A 119 3.39 -12.13 13.61
C SER A 119 3.27 -12.63 12.16
N THR A 120 2.67 -11.84 11.28
CA THR A 120 2.34 -12.26 9.90
C THR A 120 3.23 -11.64 8.83
N GLY A 121 4.06 -10.66 9.16
CA GLY A 121 4.86 -9.92 8.17
C GLY A 121 4.05 -9.00 7.25
N ALA A 122 2.73 -8.97 7.37
CA ALA A 122 1.85 -8.08 6.63
C ALA A 122 1.28 -6.98 7.53
N ALA A 123 0.90 -5.85 6.97
CA ALA A 123 0.24 -4.78 7.72
C ALA A 123 -1.28 -4.97 7.73
N ASN A 124 -1.94 -4.67 8.86
CA ASN A 124 -3.39 -4.67 9.00
C ASN A 124 -3.99 -3.38 8.40
N LEU A 125 -4.02 -3.29 7.06
CA LEU A 125 -4.39 -2.07 6.33
C LEU A 125 -5.78 -1.53 6.66
N ALA A 126 -6.73 -2.40 7.03
CA ALA A 126 -8.10 -2.01 7.37
C ALA A 126 -8.19 -1.19 8.66
N PHE A 127 -7.18 -1.25 9.53
CA PHE A 127 -7.18 -0.57 10.83
C PHE A 127 -6.31 0.70 10.84
N ILE A 128 -5.70 1.06 9.71
CA ILE A 128 -4.88 2.27 9.58
C ILE A 128 -5.79 3.46 9.30
N ASP A 129 -5.69 4.49 10.14
CA ASP A 129 -6.42 5.75 9.93
C ASP A 129 -5.80 6.57 8.78
N THR A 130 -6.67 7.12 7.93
CA THR A 130 -6.29 7.92 6.76
C THR A 130 -6.41 9.43 7.00
N THR A 131 -6.85 9.88 8.19
CA THR A 131 -7.25 11.26 8.46
C THR A 131 -6.13 12.28 8.30
N ASP A 132 -4.91 11.93 8.66
CA ASP A 132 -3.74 12.82 8.60
C ASP A 132 -2.76 12.46 7.46
N ILE A 133 -3.17 11.64 6.52
CA ILE A 133 -2.33 11.30 5.35
C ILE A 133 -2.24 12.50 4.41
N LYS A 134 -1.02 12.87 4.02
CA LYS A 134 -0.73 13.86 2.99
C LYS A 134 -0.72 13.21 1.61
N GLN A 135 0.12 12.20 1.41
CA GLN A 135 0.26 11.45 0.16
C GLN A 135 0.72 10.03 0.45
N ILE A 136 0.55 9.14 -0.54
CA ILE A 136 1.06 7.77 -0.47
C ILE A 136 1.98 7.57 -1.68
N GLU A 137 3.21 7.15 -1.42
CA GLU A 137 4.20 6.80 -2.44
C GLU A 137 4.29 5.28 -2.55
N ILE A 138 4.28 4.75 -3.76
CA ILE A 138 4.33 3.32 -4.04
C ILE A 138 5.52 3.06 -4.93
N LEU A 139 6.64 2.64 -4.33
CA LEU A 139 7.83 2.19 -5.04
C LEU A 139 7.65 0.72 -5.39
N LYS A 140 7.68 0.39 -6.69
CA LYS A 140 7.46 -0.97 -7.18
C LYS A 140 8.77 -1.66 -7.51
N GLY A 141 8.88 -2.93 -7.12
CA GLY A 141 10.08 -3.74 -7.28
C GLY A 141 10.97 -3.74 -6.05
N PRO A 142 12.18 -4.33 -6.13
CA PRO A 142 13.02 -4.59 -4.97
C PRO A 142 13.53 -3.30 -4.33
N ALA A 143 13.37 -3.19 -3.01
CA ALA A 143 13.80 -2.04 -2.24
C ALA A 143 14.58 -2.42 -0.95
N SER A 144 15.01 -3.68 -0.85
CA SER A 144 15.66 -4.20 0.36
C SER A 144 17.01 -3.55 0.67
N VAL A 145 17.68 -2.90 -0.29
CA VAL A 145 18.93 -2.16 -0.02
C VAL A 145 18.71 -1.06 1.03
N LEU A 146 17.65 -0.26 0.88
CA LEU A 146 17.37 0.84 1.80
C LEU A 146 16.51 0.44 2.99
N TYR A 147 15.67 -0.60 2.83
CA TYR A 147 14.59 -0.90 3.77
C TYR A 147 14.69 -2.28 4.44
N GLY A 148 15.63 -3.14 4.03
CA GLY A 148 15.83 -4.47 4.60
C GLY A 148 14.77 -5.47 4.16
N THR A 149 14.37 -6.36 5.07
CA THR A 149 13.39 -7.41 4.84
C THR A 149 12.02 -6.88 4.37
N ASP A 150 11.19 -7.73 3.74
CA ASP A 150 9.79 -7.52 3.32
C ASP A 150 9.60 -6.61 2.09
N ALA A 151 10.66 -6.08 1.48
CA ALA A 151 10.60 -5.18 0.34
C ALA A 151 10.90 -5.88 -1.01
N ILE A 152 10.38 -7.11 -1.22
CA ILE A 152 10.51 -7.87 -2.49
C ILE A 152 9.61 -7.27 -3.57
N GLY A 153 8.33 -7.06 -3.26
CA GLY A 153 7.32 -6.52 -4.18
C GLY A 153 7.38 -5.01 -4.30
N GLY A 154 7.79 -4.34 -3.23
CA GLY A 154 7.89 -2.89 -3.18
C GLY A 154 7.64 -2.30 -1.80
N VAL A 155 7.56 -0.98 -1.77
CA VAL A 155 7.32 -0.18 -0.56
C VAL A 155 6.12 0.72 -0.78
N VAL A 156 5.20 0.73 0.17
CA VAL A 156 4.10 1.69 0.27
C VAL A 156 4.43 2.64 1.42
N GLN A 157 4.80 3.86 1.10
CA GLN A 157 5.16 4.89 2.07
C GLN A 157 3.99 5.84 2.27
N ILE A 158 3.42 5.84 3.45
CA ILE A 158 2.41 6.79 3.89
C ILE A 158 3.13 8.01 4.44
N ILE A 159 2.92 9.16 3.81
CA ILE A 159 3.46 10.45 4.27
C ILE A 159 2.37 11.18 5.02
N SER A 160 2.58 11.49 6.28
CA SER A 160 1.63 12.24 7.09
C SER A 160 1.72 13.75 6.85
N LYS A 161 0.64 14.47 7.12
CA LYS A 161 0.59 15.94 7.03
C LYS A 161 1.57 16.56 8.03
N THR A 162 2.21 17.63 7.61
CA THR A 162 2.96 18.55 8.48
C THR A 162 2.28 19.91 8.38
N PRO A 163 1.90 20.54 9.49
CA PRO A 163 1.24 21.84 9.46
C PRO A 163 2.12 22.91 8.82
N GLU A 164 1.54 23.68 7.90
CA GLU A 164 2.17 24.82 7.25
C GLU A 164 1.56 26.16 7.74
N LYS A 165 0.37 26.11 8.32
CA LYS A 165 -0.37 27.23 8.88
C LYS A 165 -1.15 26.82 10.12
N THR A 166 -1.45 27.78 10.98
CA THR A 166 -2.35 27.57 12.11
C THR A 166 -3.79 27.46 11.60
N SER A 167 -4.49 26.39 11.97
CA SER A 167 -5.86 26.13 11.56
C SER A 167 -6.53 25.14 12.51
N ALA A 168 -7.86 25.10 12.50
CA ALA A 168 -8.65 24.08 13.16
C ALA A 168 -9.80 23.67 12.26
N PHE A 169 -10.27 22.42 12.39
CA PHE A 169 -11.41 21.96 11.61
C PHE A 169 -12.21 20.89 12.33
N VAL A 170 -13.45 20.76 11.91
CA VAL A 170 -14.33 19.65 12.25
C VAL A 170 -14.97 19.12 10.98
N THR A 171 -14.99 17.79 10.83
CA THR A 171 -15.66 17.10 9.72
C THR A 171 -16.70 16.16 10.29
N GLY A 172 -17.91 16.18 9.69
CA GLY A 172 -18.94 15.19 9.92
C GLY A 172 -19.36 14.57 8.61
N GLU A 173 -19.48 13.24 8.57
CA GLU A 173 -19.89 12.47 7.39
C GLU A 173 -20.88 11.38 7.78
N ILE A 174 -21.92 11.21 6.97
CA ILE A 174 -22.94 10.16 7.13
C ILE A 174 -23.02 9.35 5.84
N GLY A 175 -23.22 8.06 5.96
CA GLY A 175 -23.28 7.15 4.81
C GLY A 175 -24.25 5.99 4.98
N GLU A 176 -24.34 5.17 3.92
CA GLU A 176 -25.10 3.93 3.92
C GLU A 176 -24.65 2.99 5.04
N ASN A 177 -25.47 2.00 5.38
CA ASN A 177 -25.22 1.04 6.47
C ASN A 177 -25.03 1.72 7.83
N LYS A 178 -25.71 2.86 8.06
CA LYS A 178 -25.54 3.70 9.25
C LYS A 178 -24.06 4.01 9.53
N THR A 179 -23.32 4.32 8.49
CA THR A 179 -21.93 4.72 8.64
C THR A 179 -21.85 6.19 9.04
N TYR A 180 -21.16 6.47 10.13
CA TYR A 180 -20.93 7.81 10.65
C TYR A 180 -19.45 8.01 10.87
N LYS A 181 -18.88 9.09 10.33
CA LYS A 181 -17.51 9.50 10.64
C LYS A 181 -17.49 10.93 11.15
N SER A 182 -16.77 11.16 12.22
CA SER A 182 -16.46 12.49 12.74
C SER A 182 -14.96 12.65 12.90
N ILE A 183 -14.45 13.82 12.55
CA ILE A 183 -13.03 14.16 12.69
C ILE A 183 -12.94 15.54 13.29
N VAL A 184 -12.05 15.72 14.24
CA VAL A 184 -11.67 17.03 14.79
C VAL A 184 -10.16 17.18 14.72
N GLY A 185 -9.71 18.35 14.32
CA GLY A 185 -8.27 18.61 14.21
C GLY A 185 -7.90 20.05 14.44
N ALA A 186 -6.68 20.24 14.93
CA ALA A 186 -6.06 21.53 15.07
C ALA A 186 -4.58 21.46 14.67
N ASP A 187 -4.13 22.51 14.01
CA ASP A 187 -2.77 22.72 13.54
C ASP A 187 -2.24 24.02 14.12
N LEU A 188 -1.00 24.01 14.54
CA LEU A 188 -0.22 25.20 14.87
C LEU A 188 1.05 25.20 14.03
N ALA A 189 1.35 26.29 13.35
CA ALA A 189 2.60 26.47 12.64
C ALA A 189 3.08 27.90 12.75
N GLU A 190 4.27 28.10 13.34
CA GLU A 190 4.88 29.39 13.54
C GLU A 190 6.40 29.29 13.58
N ASN A 191 7.09 30.10 12.77
CA ASN A 191 8.56 30.19 12.77
C ASN A 191 9.29 28.85 12.65
N GLY A 192 8.75 27.90 11.84
CA GLY A 192 9.29 26.55 11.66
C GLY A 192 8.95 25.58 12.78
N PHE A 193 8.34 26.00 13.88
CA PHE A 193 7.72 25.09 14.85
C PHE A 193 6.32 24.73 14.38
N TYR A 194 5.93 23.47 14.62
CA TYR A 194 4.59 23.02 14.31
C TYR A 194 4.09 22.00 15.33
N ALA A 195 2.78 22.00 15.52
CA ALA A 195 2.09 20.98 16.29
C ALA A 195 0.76 20.63 15.59
N GLN A 196 0.39 19.38 15.66
CA GLN A 196 -0.84 18.85 15.10
C GLN A 196 -1.50 17.92 16.11
N VAL A 197 -2.81 18.01 16.20
CA VAL A 197 -3.64 17.04 16.92
C VAL A 197 -4.84 16.68 16.09
N ARG A 198 -5.20 15.38 16.05
CA ARG A 198 -6.38 14.84 15.37
C ARG A 198 -7.06 13.84 16.26
N GLY A 199 -8.39 13.85 16.21
CA GLY A 199 -9.23 12.80 16.79
C GLY A 199 -10.27 12.40 15.77
N GLN A 200 -10.59 11.10 15.68
CA GLN A 200 -11.62 10.59 14.79
C GLN A 200 -12.45 9.48 15.44
N ARG A 201 -13.69 9.36 14.99
CA ARG A 201 -14.59 8.26 15.30
C ARG A 201 -15.27 7.81 14.01
N LEU A 202 -15.25 6.49 13.75
CA LEU A 202 -15.95 5.84 12.65
C LEU A 202 -16.79 4.71 13.21
N GLU A 203 -18.06 4.66 12.83
CA GLU A 203 -18.99 3.58 13.16
C GLU A 203 -19.76 3.16 11.93
N SER A 204 -20.04 1.86 11.79
CA SER A 204 -20.84 1.31 10.70
C SER A 204 -21.53 0.02 11.12
N ASP A 205 -22.81 -0.16 10.73
CA ASP A 205 -23.47 -1.46 10.80
C ASP A 205 -22.84 -2.47 9.80
N GLY A 206 -21.94 -2.00 8.91
CA GLY A 206 -21.18 -2.80 7.98
C GLY A 206 -21.99 -3.50 6.90
N SER A 207 -21.46 -4.60 6.40
CA SER A 207 -22.05 -5.35 5.29
C SER A 207 -21.93 -6.87 5.51
N ARG A 208 -22.58 -7.64 4.65
CA ARG A 208 -22.37 -9.09 4.61
C ARG A 208 -20.93 -9.42 4.23
N ILE A 209 -20.36 -10.42 4.89
CA ILE A 209 -19.00 -10.91 4.63
C ILE A 209 -18.99 -11.95 3.51
N THR A 210 -20.02 -12.82 3.46
CA THR A 210 -20.09 -13.93 2.51
C THR A 210 -21.39 -13.91 1.70
N ASP A 211 -21.41 -14.62 0.57
CA ASP A 211 -22.61 -14.84 -0.25
C ASP A 211 -23.40 -16.12 0.15
N LEU A 212 -23.22 -16.59 1.38
CA LEU A 212 -24.06 -17.62 1.96
C LEU A 212 -25.53 -17.30 1.76
N LYS A 213 -26.32 -18.33 1.39
CA LYS A 213 -27.77 -18.19 1.22
C LYS A 213 -28.46 -18.39 2.57
N GLY A 214 -29.33 -17.46 2.95
CA GLY A 214 -30.12 -17.51 4.17
C GLY A 214 -30.74 -16.15 4.48
N ASN A 215 -31.84 -16.14 5.21
CA ASN A 215 -32.53 -14.91 5.58
C ASN A 215 -31.90 -14.22 6.81
N ASP A 216 -31.15 -14.98 7.61
CA ASP A 216 -30.62 -14.53 8.92
C ASP A 216 -29.13 -14.16 8.88
N ILE A 217 -28.53 -14.01 7.68
CA ILE A 217 -27.12 -13.66 7.56
C ILE A 217 -26.91 -12.21 7.99
N LYS A 218 -26.15 -12.04 9.08
CA LYS A 218 -25.89 -10.75 9.70
C LYS A 218 -24.89 -9.92 8.88
N LYS A 219 -24.94 -8.62 9.08
CA LYS A 219 -23.92 -7.67 8.65
C LYS A 219 -22.83 -7.60 9.71
N ALA A 220 -21.59 -7.54 9.29
CA ALA A 220 -20.45 -7.38 10.18
C ALA A 220 -20.21 -5.90 10.47
N SER A 221 -20.45 -5.50 11.68
CA SER A 221 -20.25 -4.11 12.12
C SER A 221 -18.77 -3.80 12.34
N TYR A 222 -18.46 -2.53 12.27
CA TYR A 222 -17.12 -1.99 12.49
C TYR A 222 -17.18 -0.68 13.25
N ASP A 223 -16.34 -0.53 14.25
CA ASP A 223 -16.11 0.73 14.91
C ASP A 223 -14.61 1.01 15.09
N GLN A 224 -14.23 2.27 15.04
CA GLN A 224 -12.86 2.73 15.19
C GLN A 224 -12.81 4.09 15.84
N LYS A 225 -11.91 4.24 16.80
CA LYS A 225 -11.45 5.53 17.34
C LYS A 225 -10.01 5.73 16.94
N GLY A 226 -9.66 6.93 16.52
CA GLY A 226 -8.29 7.30 16.18
C GLY A 226 -7.88 8.58 16.88
N PHE A 227 -6.62 8.60 17.28
CA PHE A 227 -5.95 9.78 17.78
C PHE A 227 -4.57 9.89 17.15
N SER A 228 -4.22 11.08 16.69
CA SER A 228 -2.85 11.36 16.25
C SER A 228 -2.36 12.71 16.72
N THR A 229 -1.09 12.79 17.06
CA THR A 229 -0.40 14.04 17.37
C THR A 229 0.99 14.05 16.76
N LYS A 230 1.40 15.20 16.26
CA LYS A 230 2.74 15.44 15.75
C LYS A 230 3.21 16.79 16.27
N VAL A 231 4.41 16.83 16.84
CA VAL A 231 5.07 18.06 17.27
C VAL A 231 6.48 18.07 16.67
N GLY A 232 6.89 19.20 16.14
CA GLY A 232 8.22 19.29 15.57
C GLY A 232 8.70 20.69 15.28
N VAL A 233 9.91 20.72 14.78
CA VAL A 233 10.58 21.91 14.28
C VAL A 233 11.25 21.58 12.95
N GLU A 234 11.10 22.45 11.98
CA GLU A 234 11.79 22.36 10.68
C GLU A 234 12.47 23.68 10.39
N LYS A 235 13.79 23.65 10.36
CA LYS A 235 14.69 24.75 10.04
C LYS A 235 15.62 24.36 8.90
N GLU A 236 16.31 25.31 8.33
CA GLU A 236 17.25 25.06 7.25
C GLU A 236 18.33 24.04 7.68
N ASP A 237 18.93 24.24 8.84
CA ASP A 237 20.04 23.42 9.34
C ASP A 237 19.61 22.16 10.10
N PHE A 238 18.41 22.11 10.64
CA PHE A 238 17.93 20.97 11.39
C PHE A 238 16.43 20.83 11.39
N GLY A 239 15.98 19.61 11.56
CA GLY A 239 14.58 19.26 11.77
C GLY A 239 14.45 18.19 12.84
N ALA A 240 13.39 18.22 13.61
CA ALA A 240 13.05 17.16 14.56
C ALA A 240 11.55 17.03 14.69
N SER A 241 11.03 15.81 14.84
CA SER A 241 9.63 15.56 15.11
C SER A 241 9.41 14.37 16.04
N VAL A 242 8.32 14.43 16.76
CA VAL A 242 7.73 13.31 17.50
C VAL A 242 6.31 13.15 17.00
N ASP A 243 6.01 11.96 16.49
CA ASP A 243 4.71 11.57 15.98
C ASP A 243 4.17 10.43 16.83
N TYR A 244 2.92 10.53 17.29
CA TYR A 244 2.21 9.44 17.95
C TYR A 244 0.85 9.26 17.30
N THR A 245 0.52 8.00 16.97
CA THR A 245 -0.82 7.63 16.50
C THR A 245 -1.32 6.42 17.26
N GLN A 246 -2.61 6.41 17.56
CA GLN A 246 -3.34 5.28 18.13
C GLN A 246 -4.65 5.11 17.39
N ASN A 247 -4.96 3.86 17.03
CA ASN A 247 -6.26 3.45 16.50
C ASN A 247 -6.71 2.22 17.26
N GLU A 248 -7.94 2.23 17.71
CA GLU A 248 -8.55 1.10 18.42
C GLU A 248 -10.01 0.96 18.03
N GLY A 249 -10.55 -0.23 18.17
CA GLY A 249 -11.96 -0.49 17.87
C GLY A 249 -12.29 -1.97 17.85
N THR A 250 -13.49 -2.26 17.35
CA THR A 250 -14.02 -3.62 17.25
C THR A 250 -14.43 -3.91 15.81
N SER A 251 -14.01 -5.06 15.28
CA SER A 251 -14.40 -5.58 13.97
C SER A 251 -15.11 -6.92 14.13
N GLN A 252 -16.31 -7.05 13.57
CA GLN A 252 -16.99 -8.35 13.48
C GLN A 252 -16.54 -9.09 12.24
N TYR A 253 -16.43 -10.43 12.35
CA TYR A 253 -16.07 -11.30 11.24
C TYR A 253 -16.80 -12.65 11.34
N ASP A 254 -16.71 -13.49 10.29
CA ASP A 254 -17.41 -14.77 10.18
C ASP A 254 -16.81 -15.84 11.09
N THR A 255 -17.63 -16.65 11.73
CA THR A 255 -17.19 -17.75 12.64
C THR A 255 -16.71 -19.00 11.92
N PHE A 256 -16.77 -19.04 10.58
CA PHE A 256 -16.49 -20.24 9.76
C PHE A 256 -17.41 -21.44 10.04
N ARG A 257 -18.59 -21.22 10.62
CA ARG A 257 -19.59 -22.27 10.90
C ARG A 257 -20.58 -22.49 9.77
N TYR A 258 -20.47 -21.74 8.67
CA TYR A 258 -21.37 -21.81 7.50
C TYR A 258 -22.85 -21.47 7.81
N ASP A 259 -23.14 -20.90 8.95
CA ASP A 259 -24.47 -20.51 9.39
C ASP A 259 -24.70 -18.98 9.36
N GLY A 260 -23.67 -18.23 8.94
CA GLY A 260 -23.68 -16.77 8.92
C GLY A 260 -23.56 -16.12 10.30
N SER A 261 -23.18 -16.88 11.32
CA SER A 261 -22.88 -16.35 12.64
C SER A 261 -21.59 -15.53 12.62
N LEU A 262 -21.57 -14.47 13.43
CA LEU A 262 -20.44 -13.57 13.55
C LEU A 262 -19.84 -13.65 14.95
N THR A 263 -18.53 -13.46 15.01
CA THR A 263 -17.78 -13.14 16.21
C THR A 263 -17.13 -11.78 16.05
N SER A 264 -16.39 -11.29 17.03
CA SER A 264 -15.68 -10.03 16.94
C SER A 264 -14.26 -10.14 17.48
N GLN A 265 -13.44 -9.21 17.08
CA GLN A 265 -12.13 -8.96 17.67
C GLN A 265 -12.00 -7.48 17.99
N ASP A 266 -11.34 -7.19 19.09
CA ASP A 266 -10.87 -5.87 19.39
C ASP A 266 -9.47 -5.69 18.81
N PHE A 267 -9.21 -4.53 18.24
CA PHE A 267 -7.91 -4.19 17.70
C PHE A 267 -7.37 -2.92 18.31
N LYS A 268 -6.06 -2.83 18.44
CA LYS A 268 -5.35 -1.63 18.87
C LYS A 268 -4.00 -1.53 18.15
N ASN A 269 -3.78 -0.41 17.44
CA ASN A 269 -2.53 -0.08 16.81
C ASN A 269 -1.95 1.19 17.41
N GLU A 270 -0.68 1.17 17.81
CA GLU A 270 0.02 2.32 18.35
C GLU A 270 1.35 2.51 17.61
N LEU A 271 1.61 3.71 17.12
CA LEU A 271 2.89 4.08 16.54
C LEU A 271 3.47 5.28 17.28
N LEU A 272 4.67 5.13 17.80
CA LEU A 272 5.55 6.23 18.20
C LEU A 272 6.70 6.33 17.21
N ASN A 273 6.93 7.52 16.63
CA ASN A 273 7.98 7.76 15.66
C ASN A 273 8.69 9.07 15.97
N ILE A 274 9.98 8.99 16.26
CA ILE A 274 10.85 10.14 16.60
C ILE A 274 11.86 10.26 15.47
N ARG A 275 11.95 11.43 14.86
CA ARG A 275 12.87 11.70 13.74
C ARG A 275 13.71 12.93 14.03
N GLY A 276 14.94 12.90 13.59
CA GLY A 276 15.85 14.03 13.64
C GLY A 276 16.68 14.13 12.36
N ARG A 277 16.90 15.35 11.92
CA ARG A 277 17.81 15.68 10.81
C ARG A 277 18.69 16.86 11.22
N VAL A 278 19.97 16.77 10.88
CA VAL A 278 20.89 17.91 10.99
C VAL A 278 21.74 18.00 9.74
N ASN A 279 21.80 19.19 9.15
CA ASN A 279 22.72 19.53 8.09
C ASN A 279 24.00 20.09 8.72
N LEU A 280 25.08 19.32 8.65
CA LEU A 280 26.39 19.77 9.17
C LEU A 280 26.97 20.90 8.30
N ASN A 281 26.67 20.87 7.02
CA ASN A 281 26.94 21.91 6.03
C ASN A 281 26.02 21.67 4.79
N SER A 282 26.23 22.39 3.70
CA SER A 282 25.49 22.24 2.43
C SER A 282 25.57 20.83 1.83
N ASP A 283 26.61 20.07 2.15
CA ASP A 283 26.96 18.82 1.48
C ASP A 283 26.72 17.59 2.34
N ILE A 284 26.62 17.74 3.67
CA ILE A 284 26.52 16.62 4.61
C ILE A 284 25.29 16.79 5.49
N SER A 285 24.40 15.81 5.45
CA SER A 285 23.29 15.68 6.38
C SER A 285 23.35 14.37 7.15
N LEU A 286 22.96 14.42 8.42
CA LEU A 286 22.75 13.26 9.27
C LEU A 286 21.26 13.14 9.61
N ASN A 287 20.76 11.92 9.60
CA ASN A 287 19.37 11.60 9.89
C ASN A 287 19.31 10.46 10.91
N ALA A 288 18.37 10.55 11.83
CA ALA A 288 18.12 9.51 12.82
C ALA A 288 16.63 9.30 12.97
N ARG A 289 16.21 8.04 13.21
CA ARG A 289 14.85 7.67 13.51
C ARG A 289 14.82 6.60 14.60
N LEU A 290 13.86 6.77 15.51
CA LEU A 290 13.48 5.74 16.49
C LEU A 290 11.98 5.53 16.33
N SER A 291 11.54 4.30 16.16
CA SER A 291 10.11 3.99 16.06
C SER A 291 9.74 2.74 16.85
N GLN A 292 8.52 2.74 17.34
CA GLN A 292 7.87 1.57 17.93
C GLN A 292 6.46 1.48 17.38
N PHE A 293 6.14 0.35 16.77
CA PHE A 293 4.80 0.00 16.32
C PHE A 293 4.30 -1.20 17.11
N LYS A 294 3.09 -1.09 17.66
CA LYS A 294 2.36 -2.18 18.32
C LYS A 294 1.09 -2.45 17.55
N ASP A 295 0.78 -3.73 17.37
CA ASP A 295 -0.45 -4.22 16.75
C ASP A 295 -1.01 -5.33 17.64
N GLU A 296 -2.16 -5.07 18.23
CA GLU A 296 -2.83 -5.95 19.19
C GLU A 296 -4.21 -6.33 18.64
N LEU A 297 -4.50 -7.63 18.62
CA LEU A 297 -5.78 -8.21 18.23
C LEU A 297 -6.21 -9.20 19.30
N ASP A 298 -7.38 -8.98 19.90
CA ASP A 298 -7.98 -9.85 20.91
C ASP A 298 -9.32 -10.40 20.42
N GLN A 299 -9.45 -11.72 20.34
CA GLN A 299 -10.69 -12.37 19.90
C GLN A 299 -11.73 -12.40 21.01
N ASN A 300 -12.87 -11.77 20.80
CA ASN A 300 -13.99 -11.79 21.76
C ASN A 300 -14.64 -13.17 21.82
N GLY A 301 -14.80 -13.70 23.03
CA GLY A 301 -15.39 -15.03 23.26
C GLY A 301 -14.43 -16.21 23.04
N SER A 302 -13.15 -15.95 22.78
CA SER A 302 -12.05 -16.90 22.75
C SER A 302 -10.94 -16.46 23.71
N ARG A 303 -9.90 -17.29 23.84
CA ARG A 303 -8.64 -16.91 24.48
C ARG A 303 -7.58 -16.46 23.47
N ASP A 304 -7.92 -16.55 22.19
CA ASP A 304 -6.97 -16.28 21.12
C ASP A 304 -6.67 -14.77 21.03
N PHE A 305 -5.40 -14.45 20.92
CA PHE A 305 -4.90 -13.09 20.75
C PHE A 305 -3.63 -13.09 19.88
N VAL A 306 -3.33 -11.93 19.29
CA VAL A 306 -2.11 -11.68 18.53
C VAL A 306 -1.59 -10.31 18.94
N HIS A 307 -0.52 -10.28 19.70
CA HIS A 307 0.17 -9.04 20.09
C HIS A 307 1.54 -9.01 19.44
N SER A 308 1.85 -7.94 18.75
CA SER A 308 3.07 -7.77 17.97
C SER A 308 3.68 -6.41 18.24
N THR A 309 4.98 -6.36 18.49
CA THR A 309 5.74 -5.12 18.69
C THR A 309 6.94 -5.11 17.76
N THR A 310 7.08 -4.06 16.95
CA THR A 310 8.26 -3.79 16.14
C THR A 310 8.94 -2.52 16.65
N LYS A 311 10.19 -2.62 17.05
CA LYS A 311 11.05 -1.48 17.43
C LYS A 311 12.15 -1.33 16.41
N GLU A 312 12.41 -0.11 15.96
CA GLU A 312 13.45 0.15 14.98
C GLU A 312 14.22 1.42 15.32
N ALA A 313 15.54 1.34 15.23
CA ALA A 313 16.47 2.46 15.32
C ALA A 313 17.26 2.55 14.01
N GLU A 314 17.27 3.71 13.39
CA GLU A 314 18.01 3.96 12.15
C GLU A 314 18.82 5.24 12.26
N VAL A 315 20.07 5.19 11.78
CA VAL A 315 20.93 6.36 11.59
C VAL A 315 21.58 6.27 10.23
N TYR A 316 21.48 7.34 9.44
CA TYR A 316 22.17 7.42 8.15
C TYR A 316 22.67 8.83 7.86
N GLY A 317 23.76 8.88 7.10
CA GLY A 317 24.34 10.10 6.56
C GLY A 317 24.21 10.16 5.05
N LYS A 318 24.00 11.36 4.52
CA LYS A 318 24.12 11.66 3.09
C LYS A 318 25.26 12.66 2.90
N TRP A 319 26.16 12.34 1.98
CA TRP A 319 27.29 13.19 1.59
C TRP A 319 27.26 13.48 0.09
N GLN A 320 27.02 14.73 -0.25
CA GLN A 320 27.09 15.28 -1.62
C GLN A 320 28.54 15.70 -1.89
N PHE A 321 29.37 14.80 -2.40
CA PHE A 321 30.81 15.08 -2.57
C PHE A 321 31.16 15.75 -3.90
N THR A 322 30.21 15.82 -4.85
CA THR A 322 30.26 16.70 -6.02
C THR A 322 28.83 17.18 -6.33
N SER A 323 28.67 18.18 -7.20
CA SER A 323 27.35 18.65 -7.62
C SER A 323 26.47 17.58 -8.28
N SER A 324 27.07 16.46 -8.71
CA SER A 324 26.41 15.37 -9.44
C SER A 324 26.40 14.04 -8.70
N GLN A 325 27.08 13.92 -7.57
CA GLN A 325 27.26 12.63 -6.91
C GLN A 325 27.08 12.72 -5.40
N ASN A 326 26.31 11.80 -4.87
CA ASN A 326 26.19 11.62 -3.43
C ASN A 326 26.32 10.15 -3.02
N VAL A 327 26.66 9.96 -1.77
CA VAL A 327 26.63 8.66 -1.09
C VAL A 327 25.72 8.79 0.11
N LEU A 328 24.88 7.81 0.28
CA LEU A 328 24.04 7.59 1.45
C LEU A 328 24.52 6.32 2.13
N ALA A 329 24.82 6.37 3.42
CA ALA A 329 25.25 5.20 4.18
C ALA A 329 24.63 5.23 5.58
N GLY A 330 24.27 4.06 6.09
CA GLY A 330 23.61 3.99 7.39
C GLY A 330 23.53 2.59 7.97
N VAL A 331 22.97 2.55 9.18
CA VAL A 331 22.69 1.35 9.94
C VAL A 331 21.25 1.39 10.44
N THR A 332 20.60 0.23 10.40
CA THR A 332 19.26 0.00 10.96
C THR A 332 19.36 -1.16 11.94
N HIS A 333 18.84 -0.99 13.14
CA HIS A 333 18.65 -2.08 14.11
C HIS A 333 17.16 -2.28 14.33
N GLN A 334 16.69 -3.52 14.26
CA GLN A 334 15.29 -3.89 14.41
C GLN A 334 15.17 -5.01 15.44
N ASN A 335 14.18 -4.87 16.32
CA ASN A 335 13.68 -5.94 17.18
C ASN A 335 12.21 -6.14 16.86
N ILE A 336 11.83 -7.35 16.53
CA ILE A 336 10.43 -7.77 16.35
C ILE A 336 10.08 -8.77 17.45
N ASP A 337 8.92 -8.59 18.05
CA ASP A 337 8.43 -9.34 19.20
C ASP A 337 6.98 -9.76 18.96
N GLY A 338 6.63 -11.00 19.28
CA GLY A 338 5.28 -11.53 19.09
C GLY A 338 4.90 -12.45 20.23
N ASP A 339 3.85 -12.05 20.97
CA ASP A 339 3.14 -12.87 21.96
C ASP A 339 1.78 -13.25 21.37
N VAL A 340 1.58 -14.53 21.08
CA VAL A 340 0.44 -15.02 20.31
C VAL A 340 -0.12 -16.30 20.91
N LEU A 341 -1.43 -16.35 21.02
CA LEU A 341 -2.19 -17.59 21.19
C LEU A 341 -3.21 -17.65 20.05
N SER A 342 -3.02 -18.57 19.11
CA SER A 342 -3.92 -18.72 17.96
C SER A 342 -4.17 -20.20 17.66
N TYR A 343 -5.45 -20.57 17.54
CA TYR A 343 -5.89 -21.96 17.34
C TYR A 343 -5.25 -22.97 18.32
N GLY A 344 -5.06 -22.54 19.59
CA GLY A 344 -4.45 -23.37 20.63
C GLY A 344 -2.93 -23.51 20.55
N SER A 345 -2.25 -22.83 19.64
CA SER A 345 -0.79 -22.78 19.50
C SER A 345 -0.25 -21.48 20.07
N PRO A 346 0.35 -21.50 21.28
CA PRO A 346 0.98 -20.31 21.85
C PRO A 346 2.43 -20.18 21.39
N TYR A 347 2.90 -18.93 21.24
CA TYR A 347 4.33 -18.60 21.22
C TYR A 347 4.57 -17.20 21.77
N ASP A 348 5.74 -17.01 22.38
CA ASP A 348 6.26 -15.73 22.88
C ASP A 348 7.73 -15.68 22.45
N GLU A 349 7.99 -15.00 21.33
CA GLU A 349 9.28 -15.05 20.64
C GLU A 349 9.67 -13.68 20.10
N ASP A 350 10.97 -13.39 20.10
CA ASP A 350 11.54 -12.20 19.50
C ASP A 350 12.70 -12.51 18.55
N VAL A 351 12.97 -11.57 17.64
CA VAL A 351 14.07 -11.66 16.68
C VAL A 351 14.71 -10.29 16.50
N ASN A 352 16.05 -10.26 16.60
CA ASN A 352 16.84 -9.08 16.34
C ASN A 352 17.55 -9.14 14.99
N SER A 353 17.63 -8.00 14.30
CA SER A 353 18.44 -7.87 13.09
C SER A 353 19.15 -6.52 13.03
N THR A 354 20.30 -6.50 12.36
CA THR A 354 21.08 -5.27 12.14
C THR A 354 21.52 -5.22 10.68
N GLY A 355 21.11 -4.17 9.98
CA GLY A 355 21.44 -3.97 8.58
C GLY A 355 22.35 -2.77 8.36
N TYR A 356 23.40 -2.96 7.57
CA TYR A 356 24.33 -1.92 7.13
C TYR A 356 24.13 -1.70 5.64
N PHE A 357 23.94 -0.46 5.22
CA PHE A 357 23.69 -0.14 3.82
C PHE A 357 24.53 1.03 3.33
N VAL A 358 24.87 0.98 2.06
CA VAL A 358 25.47 2.08 1.32
C VAL A 358 24.86 2.17 -0.08
N GLN A 359 24.56 3.38 -0.52
CA GLN A 359 24.04 3.67 -1.86
C GLN A 359 24.75 4.88 -2.43
N HIS A 360 25.27 4.74 -3.66
CA HIS A 360 25.80 5.82 -4.46
C HIS A 360 24.75 6.28 -5.47
N GLN A 361 24.62 7.57 -5.64
CA GLN A 361 23.78 8.20 -6.66
C GLN A 361 24.62 9.13 -7.53
N TYR A 362 24.37 9.08 -8.84
CA TYR A 362 24.91 10.03 -9.81
C TYR A 362 23.75 10.65 -10.58
N GLN A 363 23.76 11.99 -10.71
CA GLN A 363 22.75 12.74 -11.43
C GLN A 363 23.41 13.88 -12.20
N ASN A 364 23.46 13.76 -13.52
CA ASN A 364 24.00 14.82 -14.39
C ASN A 364 23.55 14.62 -15.83
N ASN A 365 23.23 15.73 -16.53
CA ASN A 365 22.92 15.74 -17.95
C ASN A 365 21.87 14.70 -18.39
N GLY A 366 20.81 14.53 -17.59
CA GLY A 366 19.74 13.57 -17.87
C GLY A 366 20.07 12.12 -17.58
N LEU A 367 21.26 11.82 -17.06
CA LEU A 367 21.65 10.49 -16.58
C LEU A 367 21.52 10.45 -15.04
N ASN A 368 20.69 9.54 -14.54
CA ASN A 368 20.53 9.23 -13.12
C ASN A 368 20.87 7.77 -12.90
N THR A 369 21.77 7.48 -11.96
CA THR A 369 22.09 6.11 -11.56
C THR A 369 22.03 5.95 -10.06
N GLN A 370 21.63 4.77 -9.61
CA GLN A 370 21.67 4.34 -8.22
C GLN A 370 22.34 2.97 -8.16
N VAL A 371 23.33 2.81 -7.28
CA VAL A 371 23.95 1.52 -7.00
C VAL A 371 24.07 1.40 -5.50
N GLY A 372 23.55 0.32 -4.96
CA GLY A 372 23.55 0.12 -3.51
C GLY A 372 23.75 -1.33 -3.11
N VAL A 373 24.22 -1.50 -1.88
CA VAL A 373 24.38 -2.81 -1.22
C VAL A 373 23.96 -2.68 0.24
N ARG A 374 23.34 -3.75 0.76
CA ARG A 374 23.03 -3.93 2.18
C ARG A 374 23.51 -5.30 2.63
N VAL A 375 24.10 -5.33 3.81
CA VAL A 375 24.39 -6.55 4.55
C VAL A 375 23.53 -6.52 5.81
N GLU A 376 22.72 -7.54 5.98
CA GLU A 376 21.83 -7.70 7.14
C GLU A 376 22.25 -8.93 7.92
N ASP A 377 22.52 -8.74 9.21
CA ASP A 377 22.78 -9.80 10.17
C ASP A 377 21.53 -10.03 11.02
N ASN A 378 20.95 -11.21 10.89
CA ASN A 378 19.75 -11.63 11.61
C ASN A 378 20.09 -12.78 12.54
N GLU A 379 19.70 -12.67 13.81
CA GLU A 379 20.10 -13.65 14.84
C GLU A 379 19.59 -15.08 14.59
N LYS A 380 18.47 -15.24 13.86
CA LYS A 380 17.89 -16.56 13.56
C LYS A 380 18.38 -17.13 12.22
N TYR A 381 18.61 -16.25 11.22
CA TYR A 381 18.86 -16.68 9.83
C TYR A 381 20.27 -16.35 9.33
N GLY A 382 21.11 -15.72 10.17
CA GLY A 382 22.48 -15.32 9.80
C GLY A 382 22.51 -14.12 8.86
N THR A 383 23.59 -14.04 8.08
CA THR A 383 23.89 -12.85 7.28
C THR A 383 23.34 -12.99 5.85
N HIS A 384 22.59 -11.98 5.39
CA HIS A 384 22.07 -11.85 4.03
C HIS A 384 22.60 -10.60 3.37
N THR A 385 23.00 -10.71 2.10
CA THR A 385 23.49 -9.56 1.31
C THR A 385 22.59 -9.33 0.12
N VAL A 386 22.11 -8.10 -0.05
CA VAL A 386 21.31 -7.68 -1.20
C VAL A 386 21.97 -6.48 -1.89
N ALA A 387 21.79 -6.40 -3.19
CA ALA A 387 22.34 -5.33 -4.02
C ALA A 387 21.31 -4.85 -5.05
N GLN A 388 21.43 -3.60 -5.47
CA GLN A 388 20.59 -2.99 -6.48
C GLN A 388 21.44 -2.09 -7.39
N GLY A 389 21.15 -2.14 -8.70
CA GLY A 389 21.65 -1.19 -9.69
C GLY A 389 20.48 -0.67 -10.53
N ALA A 390 20.40 0.64 -10.66
CA ALA A 390 19.35 1.27 -11.45
C ALA A 390 19.92 2.45 -12.26
N ILE A 391 19.39 2.63 -13.46
CA ILE A 391 19.77 3.69 -14.38
C ILE A 391 18.53 4.28 -15.04
N ARG A 392 18.47 5.59 -15.12
CA ARG A 392 17.52 6.35 -15.95
C ARG A 392 18.31 7.30 -16.83
N TYR A 393 17.95 7.37 -18.09
CA TYR A 393 18.55 8.26 -19.06
C TYR A 393 17.49 9.01 -19.85
N GLN A 394 17.61 10.33 -19.89
CA GLN A 394 16.80 11.20 -20.72
C GLN A 394 17.32 11.15 -22.16
N LEU A 395 16.75 10.24 -22.97
CA LEU A 395 17.17 9.99 -24.35
C LEU A 395 16.86 11.18 -25.27
N LEU A 396 15.69 11.81 -25.07
CA LEU A 396 15.22 13.01 -25.76
C LEU A 396 14.60 13.97 -24.71
N PRO A 397 14.38 15.26 -25.03
CA PRO A 397 13.85 16.23 -24.07
C PRO A 397 12.59 15.80 -23.32
N LEU A 398 11.75 14.97 -23.96
CA LEU A 398 10.48 14.49 -23.38
C LEU A 398 10.42 12.96 -23.25
N THR A 399 11.55 12.25 -23.44
CA THR A 399 11.61 10.78 -23.42
C THR A 399 12.71 10.32 -22.49
N SER A 400 12.35 9.53 -21.49
CA SER A 400 13.30 8.87 -20.59
C SER A 400 13.17 7.35 -20.71
N ILE A 401 14.28 6.64 -20.67
CA ILE A 401 14.33 5.19 -20.53
C ILE A 401 14.95 4.84 -19.18
N TYR A 402 14.56 3.72 -18.60
CA TYR A 402 15.17 3.27 -17.35
C TYR A 402 15.28 1.75 -17.30
N ALA A 403 16.22 1.28 -16.52
CA ALA A 403 16.39 -0.13 -16.17
C ALA A 403 16.77 -0.26 -14.70
N ASN A 404 16.29 -1.33 -14.07
CA ASN A 404 16.57 -1.65 -12.68
C ASN A 404 16.82 -3.16 -12.55
N ILE A 405 17.84 -3.53 -11.80
CA ILE A 405 18.09 -4.88 -11.34
C ILE A 405 18.37 -4.84 -9.85
N GLY A 406 17.72 -5.71 -9.08
CA GLY A 406 17.96 -5.75 -7.65
C GLY A 406 17.59 -7.10 -7.06
N SER A 407 18.30 -7.47 -6.00
CA SER A 407 17.95 -8.56 -5.12
C SER A 407 17.23 -8.03 -3.88
N ALA A 408 16.36 -8.87 -3.32
CA ALA A 408 15.68 -8.62 -2.07
C ALA A 408 15.51 -9.93 -1.31
N PHE A 409 15.22 -9.84 -0.03
CA PHE A 409 14.96 -11.02 0.79
C PHE A 409 13.80 -10.74 1.77
N LYS A 410 13.20 -11.82 2.28
CA LYS A 410 12.24 -11.79 3.36
C LYS A 410 12.57 -12.89 4.37
N ALA A 411 12.75 -12.49 5.62
CA ALA A 411 12.88 -13.44 6.73
C ALA A 411 11.53 -14.13 6.99
N PRO A 412 11.48 -15.43 7.34
CA PRO A 412 10.28 -16.07 7.85
C PRO A 412 9.71 -15.28 9.04
N THR A 413 8.41 -15.15 9.10
CA THR A 413 7.73 -14.45 10.20
C THR A 413 7.69 -15.31 11.46
N LEU A 414 7.39 -14.73 12.61
CA LEU A 414 7.22 -15.50 13.84
C LEU A 414 6.09 -16.53 13.70
N ASN A 415 5.02 -16.18 12.99
CA ASN A 415 3.92 -17.12 12.75
C ASN A 415 4.29 -18.22 11.76
N ASP A 416 5.17 -17.95 10.78
CA ASP A 416 5.67 -19.00 9.87
C ASP A 416 6.48 -20.05 10.62
N MET A 417 7.18 -19.65 11.67
CA MET A 417 8.04 -20.52 12.47
C MET A 417 7.32 -21.21 13.62
N TYR A 418 6.52 -20.47 14.36
CA TYR A 418 6.02 -20.88 15.68
C TYR A 418 4.50 -20.97 15.77
N GLY A 419 3.77 -20.37 14.81
CA GLY A 419 2.31 -20.43 14.76
C GLY A 419 1.75 -21.81 14.45
N SER A 420 0.44 -21.89 14.29
CA SER A 420 -0.23 -23.14 13.90
C SER A 420 0.24 -23.61 12.52
N GLY A 421 0.86 -24.79 12.46
CA GLY A 421 1.53 -25.31 11.25
C GLY A 421 2.91 -24.68 11.01
N GLY A 422 3.47 -24.01 12.00
CA GLY A 422 4.79 -23.41 11.91
C GLY A 422 5.94 -24.40 11.71
N ASN A 423 7.05 -23.90 11.17
CA ASN A 423 8.25 -24.69 10.91
C ASN A 423 9.51 -23.85 11.21
N PRO A 424 10.20 -24.10 12.34
CA PRO A 424 11.41 -23.36 12.72
C PRO A 424 12.61 -23.55 11.79
N ASN A 425 12.53 -24.50 10.83
CA ASN A 425 13.61 -24.79 9.88
C ASN A 425 13.45 -24.08 8.54
N LEU A 426 12.52 -23.14 8.44
CA LEU A 426 12.34 -22.35 7.22
C LEU A 426 13.56 -21.50 6.90
N LYS A 427 13.85 -21.39 5.61
CA LYS A 427 14.88 -20.49 5.08
C LYS A 427 14.24 -19.18 4.66
N PRO A 428 14.96 -18.07 4.70
CA PRO A 428 14.52 -16.83 4.11
C PRO A 428 14.19 -16.99 2.62
N GLU A 429 13.18 -16.26 2.19
CA GLU A 429 12.86 -16.10 0.78
C GLU A 429 13.85 -15.11 0.15
N GLU A 430 14.38 -15.44 -1.01
CA GLU A 430 15.31 -14.61 -1.74
C GLU A 430 14.76 -14.30 -3.13
N SER A 431 14.97 -13.09 -3.61
CA SER A 431 14.49 -12.70 -4.92
C SER A 431 15.51 -11.94 -5.75
N ILE A 432 15.35 -12.05 -7.05
CA ILE A 432 15.98 -11.16 -8.02
C ILE A 432 14.92 -10.62 -8.98
N SER A 433 14.96 -9.30 -9.19
CA SER A 433 14.02 -8.61 -10.06
C SER A 433 14.72 -7.81 -11.13
N TYR A 434 14.13 -7.80 -12.32
CA TYR A 434 14.57 -7.02 -13.47
C TYR A 434 13.41 -6.16 -13.94
N GLU A 435 13.69 -4.91 -14.28
CA GLU A 435 12.70 -4.00 -14.85
C GLU A 435 13.36 -3.15 -15.94
N VAL A 436 12.61 -2.90 -16.99
CA VAL A 436 12.95 -1.91 -18.03
C VAL A 436 11.70 -1.09 -18.33
N GLY A 437 11.88 0.18 -18.63
CA GLY A 437 10.74 1.04 -18.94
C GLY A 437 11.12 2.26 -19.76
N ILE A 438 10.07 2.89 -20.28
CA ILE A 438 10.13 4.15 -21.01
C ILE A 438 9.02 5.06 -20.51
N ASP A 439 9.35 6.31 -20.23
CA ASP A 439 8.41 7.38 -19.93
C ASP A 439 8.49 8.44 -21.02
N GLN A 440 7.33 8.85 -21.53
CA GLN A 440 7.19 9.80 -22.61
C GLN A 440 6.22 10.91 -22.20
N LYS A 441 6.67 12.15 -22.27
CA LYS A 441 5.78 13.33 -22.31
C LYS A 441 5.48 13.62 -23.77
N LEU A 442 4.21 13.55 -24.20
CA LEU A 442 3.82 13.86 -25.59
C LEU A 442 3.74 15.37 -25.81
N ASN A 443 3.30 16.08 -24.78
CA ASN A 443 3.35 17.53 -24.62
C ASN A 443 3.33 17.80 -23.10
N TYR A 444 3.25 19.04 -22.67
CA TYR A 444 3.23 19.38 -21.25
C TYR A 444 2.03 18.82 -20.49
N ASN A 445 0.97 18.42 -21.19
CA ASN A 445 -0.29 17.97 -20.62
C ASN A 445 -0.49 16.44 -20.63
N ILE A 446 0.27 15.70 -21.42
CA ILE A 446 0.13 14.25 -21.58
C ILE A 446 1.44 13.56 -21.20
N SER A 447 1.38 12.68 -20.21
CA SER A 447 2.46 11.77 -19.86
C SER A 447 2.00 10.33 -20.00
N THR A 448 2.84 9.48 -20.55
CA THR A 448 2.60 8.04 -20.69
C THR A 448 3.87 7.28 -20.39
N GLY A 449 3.74 6.02 -20.02
CA GLY A 449 4.89 5.15 -19.84
C GLY A 449 4.50 3.69 -19.96
N LEU A 450 5.52 2.91 -20.26
CA LEU A 450 5.45 1.45 -20.38
C LEU A 450 6.60 0.86 -19.60
N SER A 451 6.34 -0.17 -18.82
CA SER A 451 7.38 -0.99 -18.19
C SER A 451 7.12 -2.46 -18.39
N ALA A 452 8.19 -3.24 -18.39
CA ALA A 452 8.17 -4.70 -18.33
C ALA A 452 9.06 -5.15 -17.17
N TYR A 453 8.58 -6.14 -16.41
CA TYR A 453 9.28 -6.64 -15.24
C TYR A 453 9.25 -8.17 -15.15
N TYR A 454 10.26 -8.69 -14.49
CA TYR A 454 10.38 -10.10 -14.13
C TYR A 454 10.98 -10.21 -12.74
N THR A 455 10.30 -10.92 -11.85
CA THR A 455 10.77 -11.23 -10.50
C THR A 455 10.77 -12.74 -10.31
N LYS A 456 11.88 -13.29 -9.85
CA LYS A 456 12.01 -14.68 -9.44
C LYS A 456 12.21 -14.71 -7.94
N ILE A 457 11.51 -15.61 -7.26
CA ILE A 457 11.63 -15.84 -5.82
C ILE A 457 12.04 -17.28 -5.62
N ASP A 458 13.12 -17.49 -4.90
CA ASP A 458 13.59 -18.80 -4.42
C ASP A 458 13.16 -18.97 -2.95
N ASN A 459 12.90 -20.20 -2.53
CA ASN A 459 12.46 -20.58 -1.18
C ASN A 459 11.14 -19.93 -0.74
N LEU A 460 10.20 -19.64 -1.65
CA LEU A 460 8.90 -19.06 -1.28
C LEU A 460 8.22 -19.89 -0.20
N ILE A 461 7.73 -19.24 0.86
CA ILE A 461 7.05 -19.91 1.97
C ILE A 461 5.57 -20.11 1.63
N GLU A 462 5.10 -21.34 1.71
CA GLU A 462 3.69 -21.69 1.53
C GLU A 462 3.23 -22.68 2.60
N SER A 463 1.96 -22.56 3.04
CA SER A 463 1.31 -23.54 3.88
C SER A 463 0.83 -24.71 3.01
N ARG A 464 1.38 -25.91 3.21
CA ARG A 464 1.00 -27.12 2.50
C ARG A 464 0.42 -28.19 3.45
N CYS A 465 -0.56 -28.89 2.95
CA CYS A 465 -1.06 -30.06 3.63
C CYS A 465 0.01 -31.19 3.56
N ILE A 466 0.44 -31.69 4.72
CA ILE A 466 1.47 -32.72 4.85
C ILE A 466 0.91 -34.07 5.28
N ALA A 467 -0.31 -34.11 5.87
CA ALA A 467 -1.01 -35.34 6.27
C ALA A 467 -2.53 -35.15 6.22
N VAL A 468 -3.23 -36.27 5.97
CA VAL A 468 -4.71 -36.33 5.92
C VAL A 468 -5.33 -35.30 4.95
N CYS A 469 -4.67 -35.02 3.83
CA CYS A 469 -5.03 -33.94 2.92
C CYS A 469 -6.42 -34.04 2.27
N ASN A 470 -7.03 -35.22 2.29
CA ASN A 470 -8.40 -35.50 1.87
C ASN A 470 -9.40 -35.52 3.04
N GLY A 471 -9.00 -35.05 4.22
CA GLY A 471 -9.85 -34.93 5.39
C GLY A 471 -11.06 -34.04 5.17
N ASP A 472 -12.15 -34.34 5.87
CA ASP A 472 -13.44 -33.63 5.70
C ASP A 472 -13.68 -32.50 6.71
N TRP A 473 -12.67 -32.14 7.51
CA TRP A 473 -12.73 -31.15 8.61
C TRP A 473 -13.77 -31.43 9.70
N ILE A 474 -14.46 -32.59 9.62
CA ILE A 474 -15.46 -33.04 10.61
C ILE A 474 -14.92 -34.20 11.41
N ASN A 475 -14.44 -35.25 10.72
CA ASN A 475 -13.96 -36.49 11.35
C ASN A 475 -12.44 -36.65 11.25
N THR A 476 -11.84 -36.05 10.24
CA THR A 476 -10.40 -36.13 9.94
C THR A 476 -9.88 -34.73 9.54
N PHE A 477 -8.96 -34.19 10.33
CA PHE A 477 -8.43 -32.86 10.13
C PHE A 477 -7.17 -32.89 9.25
N PRO A 478 -7.15 -32.21 8.11
CA PRO A 478 -5.92 -32.00 7.35
C PRO A 478 -4.85 -31.34 8.22
N VAL A 479 -3.62 -31.83 8.14
CA VAL A 479 -2.48 -31.25 8.82
C VAL A 479 -1.70 -30.39 7.82
N TYR A 480 -1.61 -29.10 8.11
CA TYR A 480 -0.84 -28.14 7.30
C TYR A 480 0.48 -27.80 7.99
N GLN A 481 1.50 -27.53 7.21
CA GLN A 481 2.78 -27.03 7.68
C GLN A 481 3.34 -26.00 6.68
N ASN A 482 3.99 -24.96 7.18
CA ASN A 482 4.72 -24.01 6.40
C ASN A 482 6.03 -24.64 5.89
N ILE A 483 6.24 -24.59 4.59
CA ILE A 483 7.41 -25.14 3.92
C ILE A 483 7.95 -24.14 2.90
N ASN A 484 9.25 -24.20 2.63
CA ASN A 484 9.80 -23.50 1.47
C ASN A 484 9.48 -24.31 0.21
N ILE A 485 8.90 -23.68 -0.80
CA ILE A 485 8.83 -24.20 -2.17
C ILE A 485 10.00 -23.65 -2.97
N ASP A 486 10.51 -24.43 -3.93
CA ASP A 486 11.78 -24.07 -4.56
C ASP A 486 11.73 -22.75 -5.32
N LYS A 487 10.70 -22.51 -6.14
CA LYS A 487 10.69 -21.34 -7.03
C LYS A 487 9.30 -20.84 -7.35
N ALA A 488 9.17 -19.51 -7.39
CA ALA A 488 8.03 -18.83 -8.00
C ALA A 488 8.52 -17.68 -8.89
N SER A 489 7.77 -17.37 -9.93
CA SER A 489 8.08 -16.26 -10.82
C SER A 489 6.88 -15.39 -11.14
N MET A 490 7.10 -14.08 -11.21
CA MET A 490 6.15 -13.06 -11.61
C MET A 490 6.70 -12.33 -12.84
N ARG A 491 5.93 -12.33 -13.93
CA ARG A 491 6.30 -11.61 -15.15
C ARG A 491 5.13 -10.78 -15.63
N GLY A 492 5.42 -9.55 -16.02
CA GLY A 492 4.34 -8.65 -16.39
C GLY A 492 4.80 -7.36 -17.04
N GLY A 493 3.84 -6.47 -17.20
CA GLY A 493 4.07 -5.14 -17.72
C GLY A 493 2.96 -4.19 -17.33
N GLU A 494 3.32 -2.92 -17.25
CA GLU A 494 2.43 -1.82 -16.89
C GLU A 494 2.43 -0.78 -18.00
N ILE A 495 1.25 -0.21 -18.25
CA ILE A 495 1.08 0.98 -19.10
C ILE A 495 0.31 2.00 -18.29
N TYR A 496 0.73 3.26 -18.35
CA TYR A 496 -0.06 4.37 -17.85
C TYR A 496 -0.17 5.48 -18.88
N ALA A 497 -1.25 6.25 -18.77
CA ALA A 497 -1.43 7.48 -19.51
C ALA A 497 -2.18 8.49 -18.64
N ASN A 498 -1.60 9.67 -18.47
CA ASN A 498 -2.17 10.77 -17.72
C ASN A 498 -2.29 11.98 -18.64
N TRP A 499 -3.42 12.65 -18.55
CA TRP A 499 -3.68 13.92 -19.20
C TRP A 499 -4.24 14.90 -18.18
N ASN A 500 -3.63 16.08 -18.11
CA ASN A 500 -4.10 17.16 -17.26
C ASN A 500 -4.11 18.44 -18.08
N ARG A 501 -5.23 19.15 -18.05
CA ARG A 501 -5.36 20.46 -18.68
C ARG A 501 -6.30 21.35 -17.88
N ASP A 502 -5.79 22.46 -17.39
CA ASP A 502 -6.50 23.35 -16.49
C ASP A 502 -7.05 22.55 -15.28
N ASP A 503 -8.36 22.57 -15.07
CA ASP A 503 -9.02 21.81 -14.01
C ASP A 503 -9.32 20.35 -14.38
N LEU A 504 -9.18 19.97 -15.64
CA LEU A 504 -9.54 18.65 -16.14
C LEU A 504 -8.38 17.66 -16.01
N PHE A 505 -8.70 16.41 -15.65
CA PHE A 505 -7.72 15.35 -15.62
C PHE A 505 -8.27 14.01 -16.11
N ILE A 506 -7.39 13.19 -16.66
CA ILE A 506 -7.58 11.76 -16.91
C ILE A 506 -6.31 11.06 -16.43
N LYS A 507 -6.45 10.09 -15.53
CA LYS A 507 -5.37 9.21 -15.09
C LYS A 507 -5.81 7.78 -15.38
N SER A 508 -4.98 7.02 -16.09
CA SER A 508 -5.29 5.62 -16.41
C SER A 508 -4.06 4.75 -16.25
N SER A 509 -4.27 3.52 -15.80
CA SER A 509 -3.23 2.51 -15.74
C SER A 509 -3.79 1.13 -16.07
N TYR A 510 -2.94 0.30 -16.68
CA TYR A 510 -3.20 -1.10 -16.97
C TYR A 510 -2.00 -1.92 -16.54
N ASN A 511 -2.26 -3.03 -15.87
CA ASN A 511 -1.24 -3.98 -15.49
C ASN A 511 -1.61 -5.39 -15.99
N TYR A 512 -0.63 -6.08 -16.55
CA TYR A 512 -0.69 -7.50 -16.83
C TYR A 512 0.37 -8.21 -15.99
N VAL A 513 0.00 -9.26 -15.26
CA VAL A 513 0.92 -10.09 -14.49
C VAL A 513 0.57 -11.57 -14.60
N LYS A 514 1.57 -12.41 -14.78
CA LYS A 514 1.47 -13.85 -14.62
C LYS A 514 2.39 -14.27 -13.48
N ALA A 515 1.80 -14.69 -12.36
CA ALA A 515 2.50 -15.21 -11.18
C ALA A 515 2.30 -16.73 -11.11
N ILE A 516 3.37 -17.49 -11.10
CA ILE A 516 3.35 -18.97 -11.17
C ILE A 516 4.27 -19.58 -10.11
N ASN A 517 3.87 -20.75 -9.65
CA ASN A 517 4.74 -21.68 -8.97
C ASN A 517 5.49 -22.47 -10.05
N ASP A 518 6.81 -22.29 -10.15
CA ASP A 518 7.63 -22.84 -11.24
C ASP A 518 7.82 -24.35 -11.15
N GLU A 519 7.54 -24.99 -10.00
CA GLU A 519 7.56 -26.44 -9.87
C GLU A 519 6.33 -27.10 -10.49
N THR A 520 5.16 -26.49 -10.26
CA THR A 520 3.86 -27.08 -10.64
C THR A 520 3.30 -26.48 -11.92
N ASP A 521 3.90 -25.40 -12.44
CA ASP A 521 3.41 -24.54 -13.54
C ASP A 521 1.97 -24.02 -13.28
N GLN A 522 1.56 -23.93 -12.01
CA GLN A 522 0.26 -23.42 -11.64
C GLN A 522 0.33 -21.96 -11.26
N GLU A 523 -0.75 -21.24 -11.52
CA GLU A 523 -0.87 -19.85 -11.09
C GLU A 523 -1.02 -19.76 -9.57
N LEU A 524 -0.30 -18.80 -8.98
CA LEU A 524 -0.46 -18.46 -7.58
C LEU A 524 -1.87 -17.90 -7.33
N SER A 525 -2.45 -18.24 -6.18
CA SER A 525 -3.82 -17.85 -5.82
C SER A 525 -3.98 -16.35 -5.63
N ARG A 526 -5.18 -15.81 -5.93
CA ARG A 526 -5.58 -14.41 -5.66
C ARG A 526 -4.83 -13.35 -6.49
N ARG A 527 -4.29 -13.73 -7.67
CA ARG A 527 -3.59 -12.81 -8.60
C ARG A 527 -4.37 -12.72 -9.91
N PRO A 528 -5.22 -11.69 -10.10
CA PRO A 528 -5.83 -11.45 -11.40
C PRO A 528 -4.75 -11.10 -12.41
N ARG A 529 -4.80 -11.74 -13.59
CA ARG A 529 -3.79 -11.49 -14.64
C ARG A 529 -3.85 -10.08 -15.20
N GLN A 530 -5.01 -9.45 -15.20
CA GLN A 530 -5.23 -8.14 -15.80
C GLN A 530 -5.97 -7.24 -14.81
N SER A 531 -5.48 -6.04 -14.67
CA SER A 531 -6.10 -4.97 -13.90
C SER A 531 -6.06 -3.68 -14.71
N PHE A 532 -7.15 -2.92 -14.66
CA PHE A 532 -7.26 -1.63 -15.32
C PHE A 532 -7.93 -0.64 -14.38
N THR A 533 -7.38 0.56 -14.31
CA THR A 533 -7.98 1.68 -13.58
C THR A 533 -8.01 2.91 -14.48
N VAL A 534 -9.08 3.68 -14.38
CA VAL A 534 -9.17 5.01 -14.99
C VAL A 534 -9.94 5.93 -14.05
N SER A 535 -9.39 7.11 -13.83
CA SER A 535 -10.04 8.19 -13.10
C SER A 535 -10.06 9.44 -13.98
N THR A 536 -11.21 10.09 -14.06
CA THR A 536 -11.38 11.32 -14.82
C THR A 536 -12.25 12.28 -14.05
N GLY A 537 -12.02 13.56 -14.24
CA GLY A 537 -12.80 14.58 -13.54
C GLY A 537 -12.32 15.98 -13.82
N LEU A 538 -12.89 16.89 -13.06
CA LEU A 538 -12.48 18.28 -12.97
C LEU A 538 -12.25 18.64 -11.51
N GLN A 539 -11.27 19.52 -11.24
CA GLN A 539 -10.84 19.82 -9.90
C GLN A 539 -10.13 21.17 -9.83
N ASN A 540 -10.68 22.08 -9.05
CA ASN A 540 -10.07 23.37 -8.75
C ASN A 540 -10.24 23.73 -7.26
N GLU A 541 -9.90 24.96 -6.88
CA GLU A 541 -9.98 25.44 -5.49
C GLU A 541 -11.42 25.53 -4.96
N HIS A 542 -12.42 25.66 -5.83
CA HIS A 542 -13.81 25.86 -5.44
C HIS A 542 -14.64 24.57 -5.46
N TYR A 543 -14.41 23.71 -6.46
CA TYR A 543 -15.17 22.45 -6.58
C TYR A 543 -14.36 21.39 -7.31
N GLY A 544 -14.78 20.15 -7.15
CA GLY A 544 -14.26 19.02 -7.89
C GLY A 544 -15.28 17.92 -8.03
N LEU A 545 -15.19 17.21 -9.15
CA LEU A 545 -15.99 16.03 -9.46
C LEU A 545 -15.07 15.01 -10.12
N SER A 546 -15.14 13.76 -9.69
CA SER A 546 -14.39 12.68 -10.33
C SER A 546 -15.17 11.39 -10.41
N ILE A 547 -14.92 10.63 -11.45
CA ILE A 547 -15.40 9.26 -11.65
C ILE A 547 -14.18 8.38 -11.83
N SER A 548 -14.12 7.29 -11.05
CA SER A 548 -13.06 6.30 -11.12
C SER A 548 -13.63 4.93 -11.44
N LEU A 549 -13.02 4.21 -12.37
CA LEU A 549 -13.35 2.84 -12.72
C LEU A 549 -12.18 1.93 -12.40
N SER A 550 -12.45 0.82 -11.73
CA SER A 550 -11.49 -0.26 -11.48
C SER A 550 -12.05 -1.57 -12.04
N ALA A 551 -11.26 -2.25 -12.88
CA ALA A 551 -11.63 -3.53 -13.46
C ALA A 551 -10.52 -4.56 -13.26
N LYS A 552 -10.90 -5.77 -12.83
CA LYS A 552 -9.97 -6.88 -12.61
C LYS A 552 -10.48 -8.14 -13.27
N SER A 553 -9.58 -8.92 -13.88
CA SER A 553 -9.90 -10.22 -14.44
C SER A 553 -10.17 -11.24 -13.34
N LYS A 554 -10.68 -12.42 -13.73
CA LYS A 554 -10.76 -13.57 -12.82
C LYS A 554 -9.37 -13.94 -12.28
N ALA A 555 -9.35 -14.53 -11.07
CA ALA A 555 -8.13 -15.04 -10.46
C ALA A 555 -8.33 -16.48 -9.95
N LYS A 556 -7.24 -17.24 -9.89
CA LYS A 556 -7.21 -18.51 -9.16
C LYS A 556 -7.36 -18.27 -7.67
N ASP A 557 -8.01 -19.20 -6.96
CA ASP A 557 -8.01 -19.23 -5.50
C ASP A 557 -8.11 -20.70 -5.01
N TYR A 558 -7.95 -20.93 -3.72
CA TYR A 558 -7.77 -22.25 -3.13
C TYR A 558 -8.91 -23.25 -3.42
N LYS A 559 -10.16 -22.82 -3.29
CA LYS A 559 -11.33 -23.70 -3.46
C LYS A 559 -11.95 -23.60 -4.84
N GLN A 560 -11.90 -22.41 -5.44
CA GLN A 560 -12.51 -22.09 -6.73
C GLN A 560 -12.01 -20.74 -7.24
N ASP A 561 -12.01 -20.55 -8.57
CA ASP A 561 -11.62 -19.28 -9.18
C ASP A 561 -12.57 -18.14 -8.73
N THR A 562 -12.03 -16.98 -8.43
CA THR A 562 -12.83 -15.77 -8.22
C THR A 562 -13.20 -15.14 -9.56
N PRO A 563 -14.45 -14.67 -9.74
CA PRO A 563 -14.86 -14.02 -10.98
C PRO A 563 -14.20 -12.64 -11.11
N GLY A 564 -13.97 -12.20 -12.35
CA GLY A 564 -13.60 -10.82 -12.62
C GLY A 564 -14.73 -9.84 -12.29
N TYR A 565 -14.37 -8.59 -12.02
CA TYR A 565 -15.33 -7.55 -11.65
C TYR A 565 -14.93 -6.18 -12.18
N THR A 566 -15.89 -5.26 -12.17
CA THR A 566 -15.70 -3.84 -12.44
C THR A 566 -16.51 -3.04 -11.45
N THR A 567 -15.88 -2.06 -10.81
CA THR A 567 -16.51 -1.07 -9.93
C THR A 567 -16.35 0.33 -10.51
N VAL A 568 -17.28 1.20 -10.21
CA VAL A 568 -17.24 2.61 -10.56
C VAL A 568 -17.52 3.43 -9.30
N ASP A 569 -16.67 4.39 -9.02
CA ASP A 569 -16.78 5.29 -7.89
C ASP A 569 -17.00 6.73 -8.36
N PHE A 570 -17.63 7.52 -7.52
CA PHE A 570 -17.86 8.95 -7.73
C PHE A 570 -17.44 9.71 -6.49
N ASN A 571 -16.73 10.81 -6.69
CA ASN A 571 -16.39 11.76 -5.64
C ASN A 571 -16.73 13.17 -6.10
N GLY A 572 -17.25 13.98 -5.18
CA GLY A 572 -17.53 15.38 -5.44
C GLY A 572 -17.32 16.24 -4.20
N TYR A 573 -16.81 17.46 -4.40
CA TYR A 573 -16.73 18.45 -3.33
C TYR A 573 -17.06 19.86 -3.85
N TRP A 574 -17.49 20.69 -2.93
CA TRP A 574 -17.74 22.11 -3.14
C TRP A 574 -17.30 22.91 -1.93
N ASN A 575 -16.33 23.80 -2.12
CA ASN A 575 -15.91 24.80 -1.13
C ASN A 575 -16.88 25.98 -1.22
N ALA A 576 -18.02 25.86 -0.50
CA ALA A 576 -19.08 26.85 -0.53
C ALA A 576 -18.63 28.23 0.00
N THR A 577 -17.70 28.21 0.95
CA THR A 577 -16.94 29.36 1.45
C THR A 577 -15.51 28.93 1.78
N PRO A 578 -14.57 29.86 2.07
CA PRO A 578 -13.23 29.48 2.53
C PRO A 578 -13.23 28.57 3.79
N ASN A 579 -14.30 28.61 4.56
CA ASN A 579 -14.43 27.90 5.82
C ASN A 579 -15.38 26.68 5.77
N VAL A 580 -16.09 26.46 4.65
CA VAL A 580 -17.12 25.42 4.54
C VAL A 580 -16.92 24.61 3.28
N LYS A 581 -16.55 23.33 3.43
CA LYS A 581 -16.46 22.35 2.35
C LYS A 581 -17.61 21.34 2.50
N LEU A 582 -18.41 21.18 1.46
CA LEU A 582 -19.38 20.10 1.32
C LEU A 582 -18.78 19.03 0.41
N PHE A 583 -19.03 17.75 0.71
CA PHE A 583 -18.52 16.66 -0.13
C PHE A 583 -19.48 15.46 -0.15
N THR A 584 -19.35 14.64 -1.19
CA THR A 584 -20.09 13.39 -1.34
C THR A 584 -19.20 12.35 -2.01
N ASN A 585 -19.29 11.11 -1.54
CA ASN A 585 -18.55 9.97 -2.06
C ASN A 585 -19.52 8.82 -2.30
N ILE A 586 -19.40 8.16 -3.42
CA ILE A 586 -20.17 6.95 -3.74
C ILE A 586 -19.18 5.91 -4.24
N GLN A 587 -18.80 5.02 -3.37
CA GLN A 587 -18.00 3.86 -3.74
C GLN A 587 -18.91 2.82 -4.38
N ASN A 588 -18.46 2.22 -5.50
CA ASN A 588 -19.16 1.16 -6.18
C ASN A 588 -20.62 1.51 -6.53
N ILE A 589 -20.84 2.56 -7.33
CA ILE A 589 -22.16 3.07 -7.73
C ILE A 589 -23.09 1.95 -8.21
N GLY A 590 -22.53 0.95 -8.91
CA GLY A 590 -23.28 -0.19 -9.47
C GLY A 590 -23.74 -1.22 -8.46
N ASP A 591 -23.43 -1.05 -7.17
CA ASP A 591 -23.71 -2.03 -6.10
C ASP A 591 -23.22 -3.45 -6.44
N VAL A 592 -22.10 -3.55 -7.12
CA VAL A 592 -21.49 -4.83 -7.52
C VAL A 592 -20.98 -5.54 -6.28
N LYS A 593 -21.51 -6.71 -5.97
CA LYS A 593 -20.99 -7.59 -4.90
C LYS A 593 -19.83 -8.40 -5.47
N TYR A 594 -18.69 -7.73 -5.59
CA TYR A 594 -17.50 -8.35 -6.15
C TYR A 594 -16.82 -9.28 -5.14
N LYS A 595 -16.07 -10.23 -5.66
CA LYS A 595 -15.54 -11.38 -4.93
C LYS A 595 -14.03 -11.42 -5.12
N THR A 596 -13.29 -11.18 -4.07
CA THR A 596 -11.82 -11.16 -4.10
C THR A 596 -11.18 -12.44 -3.59
N ALA A 597 -11.91 -13.24 -2.80
CA ALA A 597 -11.46 -14.53 -2.29
C ALA A 597 -12.60 -15.54 -2.23
N SER A 598 -12.26 -16.83 -2.35
CA SER A 598 -13.19 -17.92 -2.05
C SER A 598 -13.21 -18.16 -0.54
N TYR A 599 -14.42 -18.34 0.01
CA TYR A 599 -14.64 -18.78 1.37
C TYR A 599 -14.62 -20.31 1.44
N ASP A 600 -15.42 -20.95 0.61
CA ASP A 600 -15.45 -22.38 0.37
C ASP A 600 -16.03 -22.68 -1.01
N LYS A 601 -16.13 -23.97 -1.39
CA LYS A 601 -16.70 -24.38 -2.68
C LYS A 601 -18.14 -23.87 -2.84
N GLY A 602 -18.35 -23.00 -3.83
CA GLY A 602 -19.64 -22.35 -4.10
C GLY A 602 -19.92 -21.12 -3.22
N ILE A 603 -19.06 -20.76 -2.28
CA ILE A 603 -19.23 -19.63 -1.38
C ILE A 603 -18.02 -18.68 -1.51
N TYR A 604 -18.26 -17.39 -1.57
CA TYR A 604 -17.23 -16.37 -1.67
C TYR A 604 -17.34 -15.34 -0.55
N TYR A 605 -16.22 -14.74 -0.20
CA TYR A 605 -16.20 -13.46 0.47
C TYR A 605 -16.73 -12.39 -0.49
N VAL A 606 -17.60 -11.50 0.00
CA VAL A 606 -18.19 -10.42 -0.77
C VAL A 606 -17.81 -9.06 -0.18
N ASN A 607 -17.35 -8.17 -1.02
CA ASN A 607 -16.96 -6.83 -0.61
C ASN A 607 -18.18 -5.91 -0.65
N GLY A 608 -18.67 -5.54 0.50
CA GLY A 608 -19.66 -4.57 0.92
C GLY A 608 -20.83 -4.20 -0.03
N GLY A 609 -20.56 -3.98 -1.30
CA GLY A 609 -21.50 -3.35 -2.23
C GLY A 609 -21.27 -1.84 -2.30
N ARG A 610 -22.35 -1.08 -2.59
CA ARG A 610 -22.28 0.38 -2.63
C ARG A 610 -22.15 0.94 -1.21
N LEU A 611 -21.33 2.01 -1.09
CA LEU A 611 -21.25 2.87 0.08
C LEU A 611 -21.35 4.33 -0.39
N ALA A 612 -22.54 4.90 -0.30
CA ALA A 612 -22.78 6.32 -0.57
C ALA A 612 -22.71 7.11 0.74
N SER A 613 -22.03 8.24 0.72
CA SER A 613 -21.89 9.13 1.86
C SER A 613 -21.87 10.60 1.46
N ALA A 614 -22.18 11.46 2.40
CA ALA A 614 -22.06 12.92 2.27
C ALA A 614 -21.61 13.53 3.59
N GLY A 615 -20.89 14.63 3.51
CA GLY A 615 -20.33 15.28 4.69
C GLY A 615 -20.06 16.76 4.52
N VAL A 616 -19.67 17.36 5.64
CA VAL A 616 -19.27 18.75 5.73
C VAL A 616 -17.98 18.88 6.56
N THR A 617 -17.07 19.71 6.08
CA THR A 617 -15.91 20.17 6.85
C THR A 617 -16.07 21.65 7.11
N LEU A 618 -15.96 22.03 8.39
CA LEU A 618 -15.88 23.42 8.85
C LEU A 618 -14.44 23.69 9.27
N SER A 619 -13.81 24.70 8.69
CA SER A 619 -12.42 25.08 8.96
C SER A 619 -12.33 26.50 9.48
N TYR A 620 -11.34 26.75 10.34
CA TYR A 620 -11.01 28.06 10.88
C TYR A 620 -9.53 28.37 10.66
#